data_1b2c86e3c9a470ae92456b12e3e571b2
#
_entry.id   1b2c86e3c9a470ae92456b12e3e571b2
#
_cell.length_a   1.000
_cell.length_b   1.000
_cell.length_c   1.000
_cell.angle_alpha   90.00
_cell.angle_beta   90.00
_cell.angle_gamma   90.00
#
_symmetry.space_group_name_H-M   'P 1'
#
loop_
_entity.id
_entity.type
_entity.pdbx_description
1 polymer ?
#
loop_
_entity_poly.entity_id
_entity_poly.type
_entity_poly.pdbx_seq_one_letter_code
_entity_poly.pdbx_strand_id
1 'polypeptide(L)'
;MPSRRSRPDAAIVALGAYPGEATVATTDGRVPGERGRLTRQRLLDATVELLSTTSWRSVKVTDIARQARTSPATFYQYFGNVEHAIRVLAEGMVEQAGQLAELVGGDWSDGASWDTARAVTEGFLSYWEDNRAVFRVVDLATEEGDAELRGIRVRALNAVTVALAQVIAAASPAAEGSPGATTSSPAGADPMAVAGTLVAMFASVSAHRYGFEFWGIRTRNLVDSQARLLHWAVTGRNAPAAEMPQREAVRPRTGPVLGGATARRRSAT
;
A
#
# COMPACT_ATOMS: atom_id res chain seq x y z
N MET A 1 24.03 -27.06 -20.20
CA MET A 1 24.24 -25.68 -19.70
C MET A 1 22.88 -25.08 -19.40
N PRO A 2 22.47 -24.90 -18.12
CA PRO A 2 21.16 -24.34 -17.81
C PRO A 2 21.23 -22.81 -17.95
N SER A 3 20.29 -22.27 -18.74
CA SER A 3 20.05 -20.86 -18.97
C SER A 3 19.77 -20.13 -17.65
N ARG A 4 20.55 -19.10 -17.37
CA ARG A 4 20.29 -18.13 -16.30
C ARG A 4 18.98 -17.39 -16.60
N ARG A 5 17.93 -17.68 -15.85
CA ARG A 5 16.74 -16.85 -15.79
C ARG A 5 17.14 -15.52 -15.13
N SER A 6 17.04 -14.45 -15.91
CA SER A 6 17.20 -13.09 -15.44
C SER A 6 16.12 -12.82 -14.36
N ARG A 7 16.55 -12.43 -13.18
CA ARG A 7 15.70 -11.92 -12.11
C ARG A 7 15.17 -10.53 -12.50
N PRO A 8 13.91 -10.21 -12.27
CA PRO A 8 13.39 -8.85 -12.35
C PRO A 8 13.63 -8.10 -11.03
N ASP A 9 14.89 -8.07 -10.53
CA ASP A 9 15.21 -7.55 -9.21
C ASP A 9 15.72 -6.09 -9.19
N ALA A 10 15.72 -5.39 -10.33
CA ALA A 10 16.35 -4.07 -10.41
C ALA A 10 15.39 -2.88 -10.37
N ALA A 11 14.08 -3.07 -10.56
CA ALA A 11 13.13 -1.96 -10.60
C ALA A 11 12.40 -1.68 -9.27
N ILE A 12 12.45 -2.61 -8.32
CA ILE A 12 11.68 -2.50 -7.05
C ILE A 12 12.52 -1.91 -5.91
N VAL A 13 13.85 -1.90 -6.03
CA VAL A 13 14.76 -1.51 -4.94
C VAL A 13 14.89 0.02 -4.75
N ALA A 14 14.29 0.84 -5.60
CA ALA A 14 14.42 2.31 -5.55
C ALA A 14 13.30 3.04 -4.79
N LEU A 15 12.38 2.34 -4.11
CA LEU A 15 11.28 2.96 -3.36
C LEU A 15 11.69 3.54 -1.99
N GLY A 16 12.95 3.55 -1.64
CA GLY A 16 13.46 3.87 -0.30
C GLY A 16 13.73 5.34 0.02
N ALA A 17 13.51 6.29 -0.89
CA ALA A 17 13.69 7.71 -0.59
C ALA A 17 12.32 8.38 -0.42
N TYR A 18 12.05 8.91 0.77
CA TYR A 18 10.87 9.76 0.96
C TYR A 18 11.07 11.02 0.12
N PRO A 19 10.17 11.32 -0.83
CA PRO A 19 10.27 12.51 -1.66
C PRO A 19 10.10 13.76 -0.79
N GLY A 20 10.58 14.87 -1.28
CA GLY A 20 10.61 16.12 -0.53
C GLY A 20 11.98 16.49 0.04
N GLU A 21 13.04 15.77 -0.36
CA GLU A 21 14.41 16.06 0.09
C GLU A 21 14.93 17.44 -0.32
N ALA A 22 14.42 18.04 -1.38
CA ALA A 22 14.99 19.25 -1.93
C ALA A 22 14.46 20.56 -1.32
N THR A 23 13.30 20.57 -0.63
CA THR A 23 12.60 21.81 -0.30
C THR A 23 12.05 21.92 1.13
N VAL A 24 12.24 20.93 2.01
CA VAL A 24 11.70 21.04 3.36
C VAL A 24 12.67 21.77 4.28
N ALA A 25 12.36 23.03 4.53
CA ALA A 25 13.07 23.85 5.50
C ALA A 25 12.96 23.25 6.93
N THR A 26 13.98 23.51 7.73
CA THR A 26 13.95 23.33 9.18
C THR A 26 12.88 24.24 9.79
N THR A 27 12.48 24.01 11.04
CA THR A 27 11.44 24.81 11.72
C THR A 27 11.76 26.31 11.78
N ASP A 28 13.04 26.69 11.62
CA ASP A 28 13.51 28.08 11.54
C ASP A 28 13.61 28.61 10.08
N GLY A 29 13.11 27.85 9.09
CA GLY A 29 13.07 28.28 7.70
C GLY A 29 14.34 28.05 6.89
N ARG A 30 15.38 27.42 7.44
CA ARG A 30 16.61 27.12 6.71
C ARG A 30 16.48 25.85 5.88
N VAL A 31 17.07 25.85 4.68
CA VAL A 31 17.22 24.64 3.88
C VAL A 31 18.40 23.84 4.43
N PRO A 32 18.18 22.60 4.92
CA PRO A 32 19.28 21.80 5.48
C PRO A 32 20.27 21.39 4.40
N GLY A 33 21.55 21.52 4.70
CA GLY A 33 22.62 20.93 3.89
C GLY A 33 22.59 19.40 3.98
N GLU A 34 23.50 18.72 3.28
CA GLU A 34 23.54 17.25 3.17
C GLU A 34 23.50 16.53 4.53
N ARG A 35 24.32 16.95 5.50
CA ARG A 35 24.30 16.39 6.86
C ARG A 35 22.95 16.58 7.57
N GLY A 36 22.31 17.71 7.33
CA GLY A 36 20.98 18.01 7.87
C GLY A 36 19.90 17.12 7.24
N ARG A 37 19.95 16.89 5.93
CA ARG A 37 19.06 15.96 5.25
C ARG A 37 19.19 14.53 5.78
N LEU A 38 20.44 14.05 5.92
CA LEU A 38 20.70 12.73 6.51
C LEU A 38 20.20 12.62 7.96
N THR A 39 20.30 13.68 8.74
CA THR A 39 19.79 13.68 10.12
C THR A 39 18.26 13.66 10.14
N ARG A 40 17.61 14.45 9.27
CA ARG A 40 16.15 14.45 9.10
C ARG A 40 15.65 13.08 8.67
N GLN A 41 16.32 12.44 7.71
CA GLN A 41 15.97 11.08 7.26
C GLN A 41 16.07 10.08 8.40
N ARG A 42 17.17 10.06 9.16
CA ARG A 42 17.29 9.16 10.33
C ARG A 42 16.17 9.35 11.38
N LEU A 43 15.69 10.58 11.54
CA LEU A 43 14.55 10.85 12.45
C LEU A 43 13.24 10.29 11.89
N LEU A 44 13.02 10.38 10.58
CA LEU A 44 11.86 9.78 9.91
C LEU A 44 11.92 8.26 9.97
N ASP A 45 13.07 7.65 9.67
CA ASP A 45 13.27 6.19 9.73
C ASP A 45 13.02 5.67 11.15
N ALA A 46 13.57 6.35 12.17
CA ALA A 46 13.34 6.02 13.57
C ALA A 46 11.85 6.15 13.96
N THR A 47 11.15 7.12 13.39
CA THR A 47 9.70 7.27 13.60
C THR A 47 8.94 6.08 13.01
N VAL A 48 9.23 5.67 11.77
CA VAL A 48 8.61 4.49 11.13
C VAL A 48 8.87 3.22 11.93
N GLU A 49 10.10 3.02 12.39
CA GLU A 49 10.48 1.84 13.20
C GLU A 49 9.69 1.78 14.52
N LEU A 50 9.56 2.90 15.22
CA LEU A 50 8.76 2.97 16.43
C LEU A 50 7.27 2.76 16.15
N LEU A 51 6.74 3.34 15.07
CA LEU A 51 5.35 3.15 14.66
C LEU A 51 5.06 1.70 14.28
N SER A 52 6.03 0.91 13.80
CA SER A 52 5.79 -0.50 13.47
C SER A 52 5.57 -1.39 14.69
N THR A 53 6.09 -1.02 15.85
CA THR A 53 6.05 -1.83 17.08
C THR A 53 5.23 -1.21 18.22
N THR A 54 4.96 0.09 18.18
CA THR A 54 4.34 0.85 19.27
C THR A 54 3.09 1.58 18.77
N SER A 55 2.12 1.80 19.67
CA SER A 55 1.00 2.70 19.36
C SER A 55 1.54 4.11 19.09
N TRP A 56 1.10 4.74 18.03
CA TRP A 56 1.54 6.08 17.64
C TRP A 56 1.32 7.12 18.73
N ARG A 57 0.25 6.98 19.54
CA ARG A 57 -0.04 7.85 20.69
C ARG A 57 0.97 7.71 21.83
N SER A 58 1.71 6.62 21.88
CA SER A 58 2.71 6.35 22.91
C SER A 58 4.12 6.73 22.48
N VAL A 59 4.33 7.03 21.18
CA VAL A 59 5.63 7.45 20.64
C VAL A 59 5.98 8.84 21.15
N LYS A 60 7.18 8.99 21.72
CA LYS A 60 7.67 10.26 22.26
C LYS A 60 8.86 10.77 21.45
N VAL A 61 9.04 12.10 21.41
CA VAL A 61 10.20 12.73 20.78
C VAL A 61 11.51 12.18 21.33
N THR A 62 11.58 11.90 22.63
CA THR A 62 12.76 11.30 23.28
C THR A 62 13.11 9.93 22.74
N ASP A 63 12.10 9.13 22.40
CA ASP A 63 12.30 7.78 21.86
C ASP A 63 12.79 7.85 20.42
N ILE A 64 12.19 8.72 19.60
CA ILE A 64 12.63 8.97 18.22
C ILE A 64 14.09 9.48 18.21
N ALA A 65 14.40 10.48 19.03
CA ALA A 65 15.75 11.04 19.09
C ALA A 65 16.79 10.00 19.52
N ARG A 66 16.47 9.17 20.52
CA ARG A 66 17.32 8.08 20.98
C ARG A 66 17.54 7.04 19.86
N GLN A 67 16.49 6.62 19.17
CA GLN A 67 16.54 5.67 18.07
C GLN A 67 17.37 6.22 16.90
N ALA A 68 17.20 7.51 16.57
CA ALA A 68 17.97 8.22 15.54
C ALA A 68 19.41 8.59 15.95
N ARG A 69 19.82 8.22 17.18
CA ARG A 69 21.12 8.58 17.77
C ARG A 69 21.40 10.09 17.76
N THR A 70 20.42 10.86 18.17
CA THR A 70 20.50 12.32 18.25
C THR A 70 19.83 12.86 19.53
N SER A 71 19.70 14.17 19.69
CA SER A 71 19.07 14.81 20.83
C SER A 71 17.62 15.21 20.54
N PRO A 72 16.74 15.31 21.55
CA PRO A 72 15.41 15.92 21.38
C PRO A 72 15.46 17.33 20.79
N ALA A 73 16.47 18.13 21.14
CA ALA A 73 16.64 19.45 20.57
C ALA A 73 16.88 19.40 19.05
N THR A 74 17.62 18.39 18.57
CA THR A 74 17.82 18.16 17.14
C THR A 74 16.52 17.76 16.45
N PHE A 75 15.65 16.96 17.10
CA PHE A 75 14.35 16.64 16.54
C PHE A 75 13.51 17.90 16.30
N TYR A 76 13.47 18.80 17.29
CA TYR A 76 12.69 20.04 17.18
C TYR A 76 13.23 21.04 16.13
N GLN A 77 14.46 20.85 15.64
CA GLN A 77 14.95 21.61 14.48
C GLN A 77 14.25 21.23 13.17
N TYR A 78 13.74 19.99 13.06
CA TYR A 78 13.12 19.46 11.85
C TYR A 78 11.60 19.30 11.96
N PHE A 79 11.09 18.97 13.14
CA PHE A 79 9.67 18.67 13.35
C PHE A 79 9.18 19.32 14.61
N GLY A 80 8.00 19.96 14.55
CA GLY A 80 7.41 20.62 15.71
C GLY A 80 6.95 19.63 16.80
N ASN A 81 6.50 18.45 16.40
CA ASN A 81 6.03 17.37 17.27
C ASN A 81 6.03 16.04 16.52
N VAL A 82 5.61 14.95 17.17
CA VAL A 82 5.52 13.61 16.57
C VAL A 82 4.50 13.57 15.45
N GLU A 83 3.36 14.23 15.61
CA GLU A 83 2.30 14.31 14.61
C GLU A 83 2.80 14.99 13.32
N HIS A 84 3.63 16.03 13.44
CA HIS A 84 4.25 16.67 12.29
C HIS A 84 5.17 15.69 11.54
N ALA A 85 5.99 14.91 12.23
CA ALA A 85 6.84 13.89 11.60
C ALA A 85 6.00 12.83 10.88
N ILE A 86 4.87 12.41 11.48
CA ILE A 86 3.93 11.46 10.87
C ILE A 86 3.29 12.04 9.61
N ARG A 87 2.88 13.31 9.62
CA ARG A 87 2.32 13.97 8.42
C ARG A 87 3.34 14.03 7.29
N VAL A 88 4.59 14.36 7.60
CA VAL A 88 5.67 14.34 6.60
C VAL A 88 5.84 12.95 5.99
N LEU A 89 5.82 11.89 6.79
CA LEU A 89 5.84 10.51 6.30
C LEU A 89 4.62 10.21 5.42
N ALA A 90 3.44 10.65 5.84
CA ALA A 90 2.20 10.42 5.09
C ALA A 90 2.18 11.19 3.75
N GLU A 91 2.71 12.42 3.69
CA GLU A 91 2.87 13.13 2.42
C GLU A 91 3.85 12.42 1.48
N GLY A 92 4.91 11.80 2.00
CA GLY A 92 5.81 10.96 1.21
C GLY A 92 5.10 9.78 0.53
N MET A 93 4.06 9.22 1.16
CA MET A 93 3.25 8.18 0.52
C MET A 93 2.49 8.72 -0.72
N VAL A 94 2.04 9.97 -0.70
CA VAL A 94 1.33 10.58 -1.85
C VAL A 94 2.23 10.63 -3.08
N GLU A 95 3.48 11.00 -2.89
CA GLU A 95 4.46 11.07 -4.00
C GLU A 95 4.81 9.67 -4.53
N GLN A 96 5.00 8.68 -3.64
CA GLN A 96 5.23 7.29 -4.04
C GLN A 96 4.03 6.69 -4.79
N ALA A 97 2.80 7.09 -4.47
CA ALA A 97 1.60 6.66 -5.17
C ALA A 97 1.58 7.08 -6.65
N GLY A 98 2.30 8.14 -7.03
CA GLY A 98 2.49 8.54 -8.42
C GLY A 98 3.13 7.44 -9.26
N GLN A 99 4.16 6.76 -8.73
CA GLN A 99 4.83 5.64 -9.40
C GLN A 99 3.89 4.44 -9.62
N LEU A 100 2.99 4.20 -8.67
CA LEU A 100 1.98 3.16 -8.83
C LEU A 100 0.96 3.52 -9.93
N ALA A 101 0.58 4.80 -10.07
CA ALA A 101 -0.25 5.26 -11.16
C ALA A 101 0.43 5.10 -12.53
N GLU A 102 1.76 5.27 -12.62
CA GLU A 102 2.54 5.01 -13.84
C GLU A 102 2.47 3.53 -14.25
N LEU A 103 2.53 2.58 -13.31
CA LEU A 103 2.34 1.15 -13.59
C LEU A 103 0.96 0.88 -14.20
N VAL A 104 -0.08 1.55 -13.71
CA VAL A 104 -1.44 1.44 -14.26
C VAL A 104 -1.50 1.92 -15.70
N GLY A 105 -0.75 2.97 -16.05
CA GLY A 105 -0.63 3.50 -17.41
C GLY A 105 0.13 2.59 -18.38
N GLY A 106 0.53 1.38 -17.99
CA GLY A 106 1.24 0.41 -18.82
C GLY A 106 0.45 -0.12 -20.02
N ASP A 107 1.01 -1.11 -20.70
CA ASP A 107 0.40 -1.70 -21.90
C ASP A 107 -0.70 -2.71 -21.55
N TRP A 108 -1.94 -2.42 -21.94
CA TRP A 108 -3.12 -3.29 -21.76
C TRP A 108 -3.53 -4.02 -23.02
N SER A 109 -2.68 -4.07 -24.06
CA SER A 109 -2.89 -4.87 -25.27
C SER A 109 -2.92 -6.38 -24.99
N ASP A 110 -3.41 -7.17 -25.93
CA ASP A 110 -3.64 -8.62 -25.77
C ASP A 110 -2.41 -9.41 -25.31
N GLY A 111 -1.21 -9.00 -25.71
CA GLY A 111 0.03 -9.69 -25.36
C GLY A 111 0.63 -9.27 -24.01
N ALA A 112 0.30 -8.07 -23.51
CA ALA A 112 0.96 -7.45 -22.36
C ALA A 112 0.03 -7.23 -21.15
N SER A 113 -1.29 -7.20 -21.37
CA SER A 113 -2.28 -6.84 -20.32
C SER A 113 -2.19 -7.70 -19.05
N TRP A 114 -1.85 -8.98 -19.18
CA TRP A 114 -1.69 -9.86 -18.02
C TRP A 114 -0.46 -9.48 -17.18
N ASP A 115 0.66 -9.21 -17.83
CA ASP A 115 1.89 -8.79 -17.12
C ASP A 115 1.71 -7.41 -16.49
N THR A 116 1.00 -6.50 -17.15
CA THR A 116 0.63 -5.19 -16.59
C THR A 116 -0.26 -5.36 -15.34
N ALA A 117 -1.30 -6.20 -15.39
CA ALA A 117 -2.17 -6.44 -14.24
C ALA A 117 -1.39 -7.03 -13.05
N ARG A 118 -0.44 -7.92 -13.30
CA ARG A 118 0.44 -8.46 -12.27
C ARG A 118 1.37 -7.40 -11.70
N ALA A 119 2.02 -6.61 -12.55
CA ALA A 119 2.93 -5.55 -12.12
C ALA A 119 2.21 -4.51 -11.23
N VAL A 120 1.00 -4.09 -11.61
CA VAL A 120 0.15 -3.19 -10.81
C VAL A 120 -0.18 -3.82 -9.46
N THR A 121 -0.58 -5.09 -9.43
CA THR A 121 -0.96 -5.78 -8.19
C THR A 121 0.23 -5.97 -7.25
N GLU A 122 1.38 -6.39 -7.79
CA GLU A 122 2.62 -6.55 -7.03
C GLU A 122 3.14 -5.20 -6.53
N GLY A 123 3.10 -4.16 -7.37
CA GLY A 123 3.47 -2.79 -7.01
C GLY A 123 2.58 -2.23 -5.89
N PHE A 124 1.26 -2.47 -5.94
CA PHE A 124 0.35 -2.03 -4.88
C PHE A 124 0.64 -2.71 -3.55
N LEU A 125 0.91 -4.02 -3.57
CA LEU A 125 1.27 -4.76 -2.37
C LEU A 125 2.58 -4.25 -1.77
N SER A 126 3.61 -4.05 -2.60
CA SER A 126 4.91 -3.49 -2.14
C SER A 126 4.73 -2.10 -1.54
N TYR A 127 4.03 -1.20 -2.24
CA TYR A 127 3.73 0.15 -1.75
C TYR A 127 3.05 0.12 -0.38
N TRP A 128 2.08 -0.80 -0.17
CA TRP A 128 1.40 -0.95 1.11
C TRP A 128 2.32 -1.50 2.20
N GLU A 129 3.17 -2.47 1.87
CA GLU A 129 4.11 -3.06 2.83
C GLU A 129 5.16 -2.06 3.30
N ASP A 130 5.73 -1.31 2.36
CA ASP A 130 6.76 -0.31 2.63
C ASP A 130 6.23 0.83 3.51
N ASN A 131 4.94 1.17 3.37
CA ASN A 131 4.29 2.24 4.10
C ASN A 131 3.36 1.76 5.24
N ARG A 132 3.38 0.47 5.57
CA ARG A 132 2.40 -0.16 6.48
C ARG A 132 2.27 0.53 7.83
N ALA A 133 3.39 0.94 8.43
CA ALA A 133 3.39 1.59 9.74
C ALA A 133 2.68 2.95 9.69
N VAL A 134 2.88 3.69 8.59
CA VAL A 134 2.27 5.00 8.38
C VAL A 134 0.80 4.84 8.01
N PHE A 135 0.44 3.93 7.09
CA PHE A 135 -0.97 3.63 6.74
C PHE A 135 -1.81 3.29 7.97
N ARG A 136 -1.27 2.45 8.87
CA ARG A 136 -1.99 2.11 10.11
C ARG A 136 -2.35 3.33 10.95
N VAL A 137 -1.46 4.32 11.02
CA VAL A 137 -1.73 5.57 11.75
C VAL A 137 -2.73 6.43 11.00
N VAL A 138 -2.54 6.58 9.68
CA VAL A 138 -3.40 7.39 8.81
C VAL A 138 -4.83 6.84 8.80
N ASP A 139 -5.01 5.53 8.69
CA ASP A 139 -6.33 4.89 8.71
C ASP A 139 -7.02 5.12 10.06
N LEU A 140 -6.33 4.84 11.18
CA LEU A 140 -6.88 5.03 12.52
C LEU A 140 -7.25 6.49 12.80
N ALA A 141 -6.36 7.43 12.48
CA ALA A 141 -6.63 8.86 12.68
C ALA A 141 -7.77 9.35 11.77
N THR A 142 -7.90 8.83 10.56
CA THR A 142 -9.02 9.12 9.66
C THR A 142 -10.35 8.69 10.25
N GLU A 143 -10.42 7.50 10.84
CA GLU A 143 -11.63 6.98 11.52
C GLU A 143 -11.97 7.81 12.77
N GLU A 144 -10.96 8.33 13.45
CA GLU A 144 -11.12 9.21 14.62
C GLU A 144 -11.49 10.66 14.25
N GLY A 145 -11.54 10.98 12.96
CA GLY A 145 -12.00 12.27 12.46
C GLY A 145 -10.89 13.26 12.10
N ASP A 146 -9.62 12.88 12.08
CA ASP A 146 -8.53 13.73 11.60
C ASP A 146 -8.72 14.07 10.12
N ALA A 147 -9.11 15.32 9.83
CA ALA A 147 -9.42 15.77 8.47
C ALA A 147 -8.16 15.92 7.61
N GLU A 148 -7.00 16.23 8.20
CA GLU A 148 -5.74 16.42 7.48
C GLU A 148 -5.19 15.07 7.00
N LEU A 149 -5.06 14.09 7.90
CA LEU A 149 -4.64 12.73 7.54
C LEU A 149 -5.62 12.03 6.62
N ARG A 150 -6.93 12.28 6.78
CA ARG A 150 -7.95 11.84 5.79
C ARG A 150 -7.68 12.43 4.40
N GLY A 151 -7.36 13.72 4.32
CA GLY A 151 -7.02 14.39 3.05
C GLY A 151 -5.79 13.77 2.40
N ILE A 152 -4.74 13.48 3.17
CA ILE A 152 -3.53 12.80 2.70
C ILE A 152 -3.86 11.40 2.17
N ARG A 153 -4.65 10.62 2.92
CA ARG A 153 -5.10 9.28 2.50
C ARG A 153 -5.85 9.30 1.16
N VAL A 154 -6.76 10.25 1.00
CA VAL A 154 -7.50 10.42 -0.25
C VAL A 154 -6.53 10.74 -1.40
N ARG A 155 -5.59 11.67 -1.21
CA ARG A 155 -4.60 12.01 -2.25
C ARG A 155 -3.70 10.82 -2.61
N ALA A 156 -3.25 10.04 -1.62
CA ALA A 156 -2.41 8.86 -1.85
C ALA A 156 -3.08 7.79 -2.72
N LEU A 157 -4.40 7.63 -2.63
CA LEU A 157 -5.12 6.64 -3.44
C LEU A 157 -5.72 7.22 -4.72
N ASN A 158 -5.89 8.55 -4.78
CA ASN A 158 -6.58 9.22 -5.90
C ASN A 158 -5.84 9.04 -7.23
N ALA A 159 -4.52 9.17 -7.26
CA ALA A 159 -3.73 9.04 -8.48
C ALA A 159 -3.95 7.67 -9.16
N VAL A 160 -3.89 6.60 -8.36
CA VAL A 160 -4.10 5.22 -8.84
C VAL A 160 -5.56 5.01 -9.27
N THR A 161 -6.53 5.54 -8.49
CA THR A 161 -7.96 5.41 -8.80
C THR A 161 -8.28 6.09 -10.14
N VAL A 162 -7.79 7.31 -10.35
CA VAL A 162 -8.00 8.06 -11.61
C VAL A 162 -7.34 7.33 -12.78
N ALA A 163 -6.10 6.87 -12.63
CA ALA A 163 -5.42 6.13 -13.68
C ALA A 163 -6.17 4.84 -14.06
N LEU A 164 -6.64 4.07 -13.09
CA LEU A 164 -7.47 2.88 -13.34
C LEU A 164 -8.77 3.22 -14.04
N ALA A 165 -9.47 4.27 -13.61
CA ALA A 165 -10.71 4.70 -14.24
C ALA A 165 -10.50 5.08 -15.72
N GLN A 166 -9.39 5.76 -16.03
CA GLN A 166 -9.04 6.12 -17.40
C GLN A 166 -8.77 4.88 -18.27
N VAL A 167 -8.00 3.93 -17.76
CA VAL A 167 -7.71 2.68 -18.47
C VAL A 167 -8.97 1.86 -18.70
N ILE A 168 -9.85 1.73 -17.69
CA ILE A 168 -11.13 1.03 -17.81
C ILE A 168 -12.04 1.72 -18.83
N ALA A 169 -12.11 3.06 -18.80
CA ALA A 169 -12.91 3.82 -19.76
C ALA A 169 -12.39 3.65 -21.20
N ALA A 170 -11.08 3.67 -21.40
CA ALA A 170 -10.45 3.48 -22.71
C ALA A 170 -10.62 2.06 -23.28
N ALA A 171 -10.67 1.05 -22.40
CA ALA A 171 -10.89 -0.34 -22.81
C ALA A 171 -12.37 -0.66 -23.08
N SER A 172 -13.30 0.18 -22.63
CA SER A 172 -14.72 0.02 -22.92
C SER A 172 -14.99 0.46 -24.36
N PRO A 173 -15.47 -0.41 -25.28
CA PRO A 173 -15.85 0.03 -26.61
C PRO A 173 -16.96 1.08 -26.46
N ALA A 174 -16.75 2.23 -27.10
CA ALA A 174 -17.82 3.22 -27.25
C ALA A 174 -19.07 2.49 -27.75
N ALA A 175 -20.22 2.76 -27.14
CA ALA A 175 -21.50 2.12 -27.46
C ALA A 175 -21.99 2.56 -28.84
N GLU A 176 -21.29 2.17 -29.91
CA GLU A 176 -21.70 2.34 -31.29
C GLU A 176 -21.81 0.97 -31.98
N GLY A 177 -23.02 0.43 -31.94
CA GLY A 177 -23.68 -0.21 -33.07
C GLY A 177 -23.10 -1.49 -33.66
N SER A 178 -22.30 -2.30 -33.00
CA SER A 178 -21.91 -3.60 -33.54
C SER A 178 -22.62 -4.76 -32.81
N PRO A 179 -23.54 -5.48 -33.45
CA PRO A 179 -24.14 -6.68 -32.88
C PRO A 179 -23.06 -7.77 -32.81
N GLY A 180 -22.59 -8.08 -31.60
CA GLY A 180 -21.63 -9.15 -31.35
C GLY A 180 -20.38 -8.78 -30.53
N ALA A 181 -20.17 -7.51 -30.19
CA ALA A 181 -19.10 -7.13 -29.29
C ALA A 181 -19.47 -7.54 -27.86
N THR A 182 -18.83 -8.56 -27.33
CA THR A 182 -18.85 -8.87 -25.89
C THR A 182 -18.20 -7.68 -25.17
N THR A 183 -19.05 -6.91 -24.49
CA THR A 183 -18.67 -5.70 -23.74
C THR A 183 -17.64 -6.05 -22.67
N SER A 184 -16.48 -5.44 -22.75
CA SER A 184 -15.29 -5.75 -21.94
C SER A 184 -15.30 -5.16 -20.52
N SER A 185 -16.23 -4.31 -20.19
CA SER A 185 -16.50 -3.83 -18.83
C SER A 185 -17.81 -4.46 -18.34
N PRO A 186 -18.05 -4.63 -17.02
CA PRO A 186 -19.38 -4.98 -16.56
C PRO A 186 -20.36 -3.99 -17.20
N ALA A 187 -21.19 -4.47 -18.16
CA ALA A 187 -21.95 -3.63 -19.07
C ALA A 187 -22.70 -2.54 -18.29
N GLY A 188 -22.37 -1.27 -18.55
CA GLY A 188 -22.99 -0.11 -17.90
C GLY A 188 -22.42 0.29 -16.54
N ALA A 189 -21.32 -0.31 -16.05
CA ALA A 189 -20.69 0.14 -14.81
C ALA A 189 -19.86 1.43 -15.02
N ASP A 190 -19.98 2.35 -14.07
CA ASP A 190 -19.16 3.56 -14.05
C ASP A 190 -17.69 3.22 -13.83
N PRO A 191 -16.77 3.61 -14.74
CA PRO A 191 -15.34 3.32 -14.64
C PRO A 191 -14.72 3.82 -13.33
N MET A 192 -15.15 4.97 -12.81
CA MET A 192 -14.66 5.51 -11.54
C MET A 192 -15.11 4.64 -10.35
N ALA A 193 -16.34 4.14 -10.36
CA ALA A 193 -16.84 3.25 -9.32
C ALA A 193 -16.11 1.90 -9.35
N VAL A 194 -15.85 1.33 -10.53
CA VAL A 194 -15.06 0.10 -10.70
C VAL A 194 -13.64 0.31 -10.18
N ALA A 195 -12.97 1.39 -10.59
CA ALA A 195 -11.62 1.72 -10.14
C ALA A 195 -11.55 1.89 -8.61
N GLY A 196 -12.48 2.64 -8.02
CA GLY A 196 -12.58 2.83 -6.58
C GLY A 196 -12.78 1.51 -5.82
N THR A 197 -13.61 0.61 -6.36
CA THR A 197 -13.83 -0.73 -5.80
C THR A 197 -12.55 -1.58 -5.83
N LEU A 198 -11.82 -1.56 -6.95
CA LEU A 198 -10.55 -2.27 -7.10
C LEU A 198 -9.50 -1.74 -6.11
N VAL A 199 -9.34 -0.43 -6.01
CA VAL A 199 -8.40 0.19 -5.06
C VAL A 199 -8.77 -0.12 -3.62
N ALA A 200 -10.06 -0.07 -3.26
CA ALA A 200 -10.53 -0.46 -1.93
C ALA A 200 -10.23 -1.96 -1.63
N MET A 201 -10.43 -2.84 -2.62
CA MET A 201 -10.07 -4.25 -2.50
C MET A 201 -8.56 -4.43 -2.28
N PHE A 202 -7.71 -3.79 -3.09
CA PHE A 202 -6.26 -3.87 -2.94
C PHE A 202 -5.81 -3.37 -1.57
N ALA A 203 -6.31 -2.21 -1.13
CA ALA A 203 -5.99 -1.63 0.17
C ALA A 203 -6.40 -2.55 1.32
N SER A 204 -7.64 -3.07 1.30
CA SER A 204 -8.14 -3.94 2.35
C SER A 204 -7.40 -5.28 2.42
N VAL A 205 -7.13 -5.92 1.27
CA VAL A 205 -6.39 -7.19 1.23
C VAL A 205 -4.95 -6.99 1.72
N SER A 206 -4.27 -5.91 1.31
CA SER A 206 -2.90 -5.61 1.75
C SER A 206 -2.82 -5.31 3.25
N ALA A 207 -3.79 -4.56 3.79
CA ALA A 207 -3.85 -4.24 5.22
C ALA A 207 -4.09 -5.48 6.10
N HIS A 208 -4.90 -6.44 5.62
CA HIS A 208 -5.38 -7.58 6.41
C HIS A 208 -4.81 -8.93 5.95
N ARG A 209 -3.74 -8.95 5.15
CA ARG A 209 -3.20 -10.18 4.53
C ARG A 209 -2.91 -11.32 5.52
N TYR A 210 -2.47 -11.03 6.74
CA TYR A 210 -2.24 -12.04 7.76
C TYR A 210 -3.52 -12.78 8.21
N GLY A 211 -4.69 -12.18 8.04
CA GLY A 211 -5.96 -12.88 8.21
C GLY A 211 -6.14 -13.97 7.16
N PHE A 212 -5.71 -13.71 5.92
CA PHE A 212 -5.72 -14.71 4.85
C PHE A 212 -4.70 -15.83 5.08
N GLU A 213 -3.53 -15.50 5.62
CA GLU A 213 -2.51 -16.50 6.02
C GLU A 213 -3.06 -17.47 7.08
N PHE A 214 -3.89 -16.98 8.00
CA PHE A 214 -4.58 -17.82 8.97
C PHE A 214 -5.46 -18.88 8.29
N TRP A 215 -6.07 -18.56 7.16
CA TRP A 215 -6.84 -19.51 6.34
C TRP A 215 -5.98 -20.34 5.39
N GLY A 216 -4.66 -20.26 5.49
CA GLY A 216 -3.72 -20.97 4.64
C GLY A 216 -3.58 -20.40 3.23
N ILE A 217 -4.09 -19.20 2.98
CA ILE A 217 -3.99 -18.52 1.69
C ILE A 217 -2.63 -17.82 1.64
N ARG A 218 -1.77 -18.28 0.73
CA ARG A 218 -0.43 -17.69 0.56
C ARG A 218 -0.52 -16.35 -0.17
N THR A 219 0.36 -15.40 0.15
CA THR A 219 0.45 -14.07 -0.47
C THR A 219 0.46 -14.15 -2.00
N ARG A 220 1.23 -15.10 -2.58
CA ARG A 220 1.26 -15.30 -4.06
C ARG A 220 -0.12 -15.60 -4.65
N ASN A 221 -0.98 -16.33 -3.94
CA ASN A 221 -2.33 -16.66 -4.40
C ASN A 221 -3.25 -15.44 -4.32
N LEU A 222 -3.05 -14.57 -3.34
CA LEU A 222 -3.75 -13.28 -3.25
C LEU A 222 -3.37 -12.37 -4.41
N VAL A 223 -2.08 -12.24 -4.69
CA VAL A 223 -1.56 -11.45 -5.83
C VAL A 223 -2.13 -11.98 -7.14
N ASP A 224 -2.04 -13.30 -7.40
CA ASP A 224 -2.57 -13.89 -8.62
C ASP A 224 -4.10 -13.66 -8.75
N SER A 225 -4.84 -13.83 -7.67
CA SER A 225 -6.30 -13.63 -7.67
C SER A 225 -6.67 -12.16 -7.92
N GLN A 226 -5.99 -11.22 -7.28
CA GLN A 226 -6.21 -9.79 -7.48
C GLN A 226 -5.81 -9.36 -8.90
N ALA A 227 -4.69 -9.86 -9.43
CA ALA A 227 -4.26 -9.58 -10.80
C ALA A 227 -5.28 -10.09 -11.83
N ARG A 228 -5.90 -11.27 -11.60
CA ARG A 228 -6.97 -11.80 -12.45
C ARG A 228 -8.22 -10.93 -12.42
N LEU A 229 -8.62 -10.46 -11.24
CA LEU A 229 -9.76 -9.56 -11.09
C LEU A 229 -9.49 -8.23 -11.79
N LEU A 230 -8.29 -7.66 -11.61
CA LEU A 230 -7.89 -6.43 -12.28
C LEU A 230 -7.87 -6.61 -13.80
N HIS A 231 -7.21 -7.66 -14.30
CA HIS A 231 -7.14 -7.97 -15.73
C HIS A 231 -8.54 -8.10 -16.34
N TRP A 232 -9.42 -8.85 -15.67
CA TRP A 232 -10.80 -9.00 -16.13
C TRP A 232 -11.57 -7.66 -16.09
N ALA A 233 -11.42 -6.89 -15.04
CA ALA A 233 -12.12 -5.60 -14.91
C ALA A 233 -11.70 -4.58 -15.98
N VAL A 234 -10.42 -4.61 -16.41
CA VAL A 234 -9.92 -3.71 -17.45
C VAL A 234 -10.22 -4.24 -18.85
N THR A 235 -9.96 -5.53 -19.11
CA THR A 235 -9.98 -6.07 -20.47
C THR A 235 -11.27 -6.82 -20.84
N GLY A 236 -12.11 -7.15 -19.86
CA GLY A 236 -13.27 -8.04 -20.03
C GLY A 236 -12.91 -9.49 -20.35
N ARG A 237 -11.63 -9.83 -20.35
CA ARG A 237 -11.13 -11.15 -20.74
C ARG A 237 -10.62 -11.93 -19.55
N ASN A 238 -10.73 -13.23 -19.61
CA ASN A 238 -10.09 -14.10 -18.64
C ASN A 238 -8.56 -14.01 -18.78
N ALA A 239 -7.88 -13.94 -17.64
CA ALA A 239 -6.43 -14.07 -17.62
C ALA A 239 -5.99 -15.43 -18.17
N PRO A 240 -4.74 -15.54 -18.71
CA PRO A 240 -4.19 -16.81 -19.17
C PRO A 240 -4.38 -17.91 -18.13
N ALA A 241 -4.66 -19.14 -18.59
CA ALA A 241 -4.74 -20.28 -17.69
C ALA A 241 -3.41 -20.38 -16.93
N ALA A 242 -3.46 -20.25 -15.61
CA ALA A 242 -2.30 -20.53 -14.79
C ALA A 242 -2.05 -22.05 -14.85
N GLU A 243 -0.80 -22.48 -14.90
CA GLU A 243 -0.45 -23.79 -14.33
C GLU A 243 -0.81 -23.73 -12.85
N MET A 244 -2.05 -24.11 -12.54
CA MET A 244 -2.54 -24.14 -11.17
C MET A 244 -1.68 -25.11 -10.40
N PRO A 245 -0.89 -24.68 -9.42
CA PRO A 245 -0.35 -25.62 -8.47
C PRO A 245 -1.56 -26.33 -7.85
N GLN A 246 -1.52 -27.67 -7.87
CA GLN A 246 -2.60 -28.49 -7.32
C GLN A 246 -3.07 -27.90 -5.98
N ARG A 247 -4.35 -27.66 -5.86
CA ARG A 247 -4.98 -27.19 -4.62
C ARG A 247 -4.67 -28.24 -3.54
N GLU A 248 -3.67 -28.00 -2.76
CA GLU A 248 -3.58 -28.65 -1.46
C GLU A 248 -4.83 -28.20 -0.70
N ALA A 249 -5.71 -29.15 -0.39
CA ALA A 249 -6.98 -28.88 0.26
C ALA A 249 -6.70 -28.05 1.53
N VAL A 250 -7.13 -26.79 1.53
CA VAL A 250 -7.04 -25.92 2.70
C VAL A 250 -7.89 -26.56 3.79
N ARG A 251 -7.27 -27.29 4.69
CA ARG A 251 -7.93 -27.74 5.92
C ARG A 251 -8.02 -26.51 6.82
N PRO A 252 -9.23 -26.01 7.16
CA PRO A 252 -9.36 -24.94 8.13
C PRO A 252 -8.67 -25.41 9.42
N ARG A 253 -7.72 -24.62 9.92
CA ARG A 253 -7.11 -24.87 11.22
C ARG A 253 -8.18 -24.64 12.28
N THR A 254 -8.86 -25.70 12.70
CA THR A 254 -9.73 -25.70 13.87
C THR A 254 -8.88 -25.67 15.14
N GLY A 255 -8.34 -24.50 15.48
CA GLY A 255 -7.72 -24.22 16.76
C GLY A 255 -8.60 -23.26 17.54
N PRO A 256 -8.62 -23.29 18.87
CA PRO A 256 -9.48 -22.44 19.67
C PRO A 256 -9.11 -20.96 19.45
N VAL A 257 -9.99 -20.22 18.80
CA VAL A 257 -9.97 -18.77 18.73
C VAL A 257 -10.41 -18.28 20.11
N LEU A 258 -9.46 -17.80 20.92
CA LEU A 258 -9.61 -17.27 22.26
C LEU A 258 -9.56 -18.34 23.39
N GLY A 259 -8.39 -18.48 24.00
CA GLY A 259 -8.26 -19.00 25.35
C GLY A 259 -8.98 -18.08 26.31
N GLY A 260 -10.16 -18.48 26.81
CA GLY A 260 -10.84 -17.82 27.89
C GLY A 260 -9.94 -17.78 29.11
N ALA A 261 -9.66 -16.60 29.63
CA ALA A 261 -9.08 -16.40 30.93
C ALA A 261 -10.08 -16.94 31.97
N THR A 262 -9.86 -18.19 32.43
CA THR A 262 -10.53 -18.73 33.59
C THR A 262 -10.08 -17.94 34.82
N ALA A 263 -10.95 -17.04 35.27
CA ALA A 263 -10.85 -16.41 36.58
C ALA A 263 -10.80 -17.49 37.65
N ARG A 264 -9.63 -17.75 38.23
CA ARG A 264 -9.51 -18.52 39.48
C ARG A 264 -10.17 -17.71 40.58
N ARG A 265 -11.39 -18.11 40.95
CA ARG A 265 -11.98 -17.74 42.23
C ARG A 265 -11.09 -18.32 43.35
N ARG A 266 -10.39 -17.46 44.07
CA ARG A 266 -9.84 -17.81 45.37
C ARG A 266 -11.01 -17.84 46.35
N SER A 267 -11.38 -19.04 46.82
CA SER A 267 -12.19 -19.24 48.02
C SER A 267 -11.30 -18.96 49.22
N ALA A 268 -11.65 -17.97 49.99
CA ALA A 268 -11.14 -17.75 51.32
C ALA A 268 -11.93 -18.63 52.29
N THR A 269 -11.22 -19.41 53.07
CA THR A 269 -11.64 -19.92 54.39
C THR A 269 -10.65 -19.37 55.39
#